data_616832ef8e904ff53779757f50433bd8
#
_entry.id   616832ef8e904ff53779757f50433bd8
#
_cell.length_a   1.000
_cell.length_b   1.000
_cell.length_c   1.000
_cell.angle_alpha   90.00
_cell.angle_beta   90.00
_cell.angle_gamma   90.00
#
_symmetry.space_group_name_H-M   'P 1'
#
loop_
_entity.id
_entity.type
_entity.pdbx_description
1 polymer ?
#
loop_
_entity_poly.entity_id
_entity_poly.type
_entity_poly.pdbx_seq_one_letter_code
_entity_poly.pdbx_strand_id
1 'polypeptide(L)'
;TCTEPGIKTYTCTICNKTKTETVAALGHSFSKKWIIDKPATCQNEGIKSYHCTRCNERQNVTTISKLDHEWDNGIIITEPTYTSEGKIKYTCKNCSFTKEVKTECLKETKEDKLARQNKNALKDGTYTISSTLNNNFVLDIKNDSKADNGNVQLNQDNSSNSKEFIVTHDSTGYVTFTNANSGKVLDVSSGIAENRRNIQQYLSNGTKAQKWIVEKKENGYVIMSALNSDYVIDLSGGIISEGRNIQLYQSHDTNAQRWNFIHISKEDKLARQNKNALKDGT
;
A
#
# COMPACT_ATOMS: atom_id res chain seq x y z
N THR A 1 -26.34 18.86 64.73
CA THR A 1 -26.09 18.65 63.31
C THR A 1 -25.45 19.92 62.70
N CYS A 2 -25.20 19.95 61.39
CA CYS A 2 -24.73 21.18 60.74
C CYS A 2 -25.78 22.27 60.70
N THR A 3 -27.04 21.95 60.59
CA THR A 3 -28.18 22.86 60.38
C THR A 3 -29.09 22.95 61.59
N GLU A 4 -29.20 21.86 62.34
CA GLU A 4 -30.11 21.77 63.47
C GLU A 4 -29.40 22.03 64.82
N PRO A 5 -29.90 22.90 65.69
CA PRO A 5 -29.36 23.07 66.99
C PRO A 5 -29.56 21.81 67.87
N GLY A 6 -28.64 21.56 68.72
CA GLY A 6 -28.71 20.48 69.69
C GLY A 6 -29.37 20.95 71.01
N ILE A 7 -29.71 19.98 71.84
CA ILE A 7 -30.17 20.23 73.19
C ILE A 7 -29.20 19.52 74.14
N LYS A 8 -28.65 20.28 75.09
CA LYS A 8 -27.87 19.71 76.18
C LYS A 8 -28.75 19.65 77.42
N THR A 9 -28.93 18.47 77.99
CA THR A 9 -29.73 18.26 79.19
C THR A 9 -28.82 18.07 80.40
N TYR A 10 -29.05 18.83 81.39
CA TYR A 10 -28.37 18.70 82.66
C TYR A 10 -29.37 18.08 83.66
N THR A 11 -28.97 17.03 84.37
CA THR A 11 -29.80 16.38 85.43
C THR A 11 -29.20 16.66 86.82
N CYS A 12 -29.97 17.18 87.69
CA CYS A 12 -29.60 17.33 89.11
C CYS A 12 -29.35 15.97 89.77
N THR A 13 -28.14 15.76 90.30
CA THR A 13 -27.78 14.49 90.91
C THR A 13 -28.47 14.21 92.28
N ILE A 14 -29.08 15.27 92.83
CA ILE A 14 -29.72 15.14 94.11
C ILE A 14 -31.26 14.98 93.97
N CYS A 15 -31.91 15.71 93.04
CA CYS A 15 -33.38 15.73 92.92
C CYS A 15 -33.91 15.26 91.56
N ASN A 16 -33.02 14.78 90.62
CA ASN A 16 -33.33 14.28 89.27
C ASN A 16 -34.09 15.29 88.40
N LYS A 17 -34.22 16.54 88.75
CA LYS A 17 -34.80 17.59 87.89
C LYS A 17 -33.87 17.87 86.74
N THR A 18 -34.39 18.06 85.54
CA THR A 18 -33.64 18.38 84.33
C THR A 18 -33.77 19.86 83.98
N LYS A 19 -32.62 20.42 83.44
CA LYS A 19 -32.56 21.71 82.78
C LYS A 19 -31.97 21.51 81.38
N THR A 20 -32.63 22.07 80.41
CA THR A 20 -32.17 22.03 79.02
C THR A 20 -31.57 23.35 78.60
N GLU A 21 -30.52 23.28 77.72
CA GLU A 21 -29.87 24.41 77.13
C GLU A 21 -29.69 24.12 75.61
N THR A 22 -30.07 25.10 74.81
CA THR A 22 -29.92 24.93 73.36
C THR A 22 -28.44 25.14 72.95
N VAL A 23 -27.87 24.20 72.22
CA VAL A 23 -26.56 24.25 71.62
C VAL A 23 -26.68 24.63 70.14
N ALA A 24 -26.05 25.72 69.77
CA ALA A 24 -26.12 26.20 68.37
C ALA A 24 -25.71 25.11 67.36
N ALA A 25 -26.31 25.13 66.17
CA ALA A 25 -25.92 24.29 65.05
C ALA A 25 -24.45 24.53 64.73
N LEU A 26 -23.72 23.48 64.35
CA LEU A 26 -22.28 23.50 64.08
C LEU A 26 -21.88 24.28 62.84
N GLY A 27 -22.83 24.53 61.94
CA GLY A 27 -22.60 25.03 60.61
C GLY A 27 -21.91 24.00 59.70
N HIS A 28 -21.83 24.31 58.43
CA HIS A 28 -21.08 23.49 57.45
C HIS A 28 -19.60 23.80 57.50
N SER A 29 -18.75 22.78 57.37
CA SER A 29 -17.31 22.89 57.21
C SER A 29 -16.91 22.21 55.91
N PHE A 30 -16.78 22.99 54.85
CA PHE A 30 -16.48 22.46 53.53
C PHE A 30 -14.97 22.19 53.33
N SER A 31 -14.70 21.10 52.66
CA SER A 31 -13.33 20.74 52.19
C SER A 31 -12.73 21.86 51.39
N LYS A 32 -11.43 22.10 51.54
CA LYS A 32 -10.64 23.04 50.68
C LYS A 32 -10.16 22.40 49.39
N LYS A 33 -10.41 21.11 49.20
CA LYS A 33 -10.06 20.34 48.00
C LYS A 33 -11.29 19.98 47.22
N TRP A 34 -11.22 20.09 45.89
CA TRP A 34 -12.26 19.57 45.00
C TRP A 34 -12.40 18.04 45.14
N ILE A 35 -13.62 17.61 45.22
CA ILE A 35 -13.98 16.19 45.15
C ILE A 35 -14.69 15.99 43.82
N ILE A 36 -14.29 14.95 43.07
CA ILE A 36 -14.92 14.57 41.80
C ILE A 36 -16.18 13.76 42.15
N ASP A 37 -17.33 14.37 41.98
CA ASP A 37 -18.62 13.72 42.19
C ASP A 37 -18.99 12.77 41.06
N LYS A 38 -18.65 13.16 39.84
CA LYS A 38 -18.79 12.39 38.62
C LYS A 38 -17.60 12.67 37.72
N PRO A 39 -16.79 11.66 37.30
CA PRO A 39 -15.72 11.87 36.40
C PRO A 39 -16.23 12.28 35.01
N ALA A 40 -15.51 13.14 34.33
CA ALA A 40 -15.74 13.45 32.92
C ALA A 40 -15.35 12.27 32.05
N THR A 41 -16.05 12.09 30.95
CA THR A 41 -15.71 11.15 29.88
C THR A 41 -15.65 11.92 28.55
N CYS A 42 -15.24 11.30 27.49
CA CYS A 42 -15.31 11.92 26.16
C CYS A 42 -16.75 12.10 25.63
N GLN A 43 -17.74 11.44 26.26
CA GLN A 43 -19.16 11.60 25.91
C GLN A 43 -19.92 12.53 26.86
N ASN A 44 -19.55 12.55 28.13
CA ASN A 44 -20.29 13.25 29.17
C ASN A 44 -19.37 14.16 29.97
N GLU A 45 -19.90 15.31 30.37
CA GLU A 45 -19.28 16.19 31.35
C GLU A 45 -19.25 15.53 32.72
N GLY A 46 -18.22 15.84 33.48
CA GLY A 46 -18.09 15.48 34.88
C GLY A 46 -18.64 16.57 35.80
N ILE A 47 -18.65 16.27 37.09
CA ILE A 47 -19.07 17.21 38.14
C ILE A 47 -18.05 17.12 39.26
N LYS A 48 -17.69 18.28 39.86
CA LYS A 48 -16.88 18.40 41.05
C LYS A 48 -17.50 19.40 42.02
N SER A 49 -17.30 19.20 43.30
CA SER A 49 -17.78 20.12 44.34
C SER A 49 -16.90 20.06 45.59
N TYR A 50 -17.15 20.98 46.53
CA TYR A 50 -16.62 20.90 47.88
C TYR A 50 -17.65 20.20 48.75
N HIS A 51 -17.26 19.15 49.49
CA HIS A 51 -18.14 18.44 50.42
C HIS A 51 -17.96 18.95 51.82
N CYS A 52 -19.07 19.03 52.54
CA CYS A 52 -19.01 19.27 53.98
C CYS A 52 -18.38 18.07 54.68
N THR A 53 -17.47 18.28 55.60
CA THR A 53 -16.76 17.24 56.37
C THR A 53 -17.64 16.57 57.43
N ARG A 54 -18.84 17.11 57.68
CA ARG A 54 -19.74 16.71 58.77
C ARG A 54 -21.09 16.18 58.28
N CYS A 55 -21.46 16.46 57.03
CA CYS A 55 -22.71 15.99 56.43
C CYS A 55 -22.52 15.83 54.89
N ASN A 56 -23.59 15.48 54.18
CA ASN A 56 -23.56 15.23 52.74
C ASN A 56 -23.76 16.50 51.88
N GLU A 57 -23.78 17.71 52.50
CA GLU A 57 -24.00 18.94 51.78
C GLU A 57 -22.79 19.29 50.86
N ARG A 58 -23.09 19.82 49.70
CA ARG A 58 -22.09 20.20 48.68
C ARG A 58 -22.17 21.68 48.36
N GLN A 59 -21.01 22.27 48.10
CA GLN A 59 -20.87 23.69 47.76
C GLN A 59 -20.02 23.85 46.47
N ASN A 60 -20.29 24.90 45.71
CA ASN A 60 -19.56 25.24 44.47
C ASN A 60 -19.57 24.11 43.43
N VAL A 61 -20.74 23.51 43.25
CA VAL A 61 -20.92 22.46 42.23
C VAL A 61 -20.56 23.03 40.86
N THR A 62 -19.56 22.44 40.20
CA THR A 62 -19.02 22.93 38.93
C THR A 62 -18.84 21.77 37.96
N THR A 63 -19.11 22.00 36.70
CA THR A 63 -18.88 21.03 35.63
C THR A 63 -17.38 20.86 35.33
N ILE A 64 -17.00 19.67 34.95
CA ILE A 64 -15.72 19.32 34.36
C ILE A 64 -15.98 19.07 32.88
N SER A 65 -15.30 19.79 31.98
CA SER A 65 -15.45 19.62 30.54
C SER A 65 -15.23 18.17 30.11
N LYS A 66 -15.90 17.76 29.02
CA LYS A 66 -15.67 16.47 28.40
C LYS A 66 -14.18 16.30 28.06
N LEU A 67 -13.71 15.07 28.15
CA LEU A 67 -12.37 14.71 27.72
C LEU A 67 -12.32 14.65 26.18
N ASP A 68 -11.17 14.90 25.61
CA ASP A 68 -10.94 14.67 24.21
C ASP A 68 -11.00 13.17 23.87
N HIS A 69 -11.37 12.85 22.62
CA HIS A 69 -11.33 11.47 22.16
C HIS A 69 -9.88 11.03 21.92
N GLU A 70 -9.52 9.87 22.45
CA GLU A 70 -8.27 9.19 22.15
C GLU A 70 -8.50 8.20 20.99
N TRP A 71 -7.95 8.50 19.82
CA TRP A 71 -8.18 7.71 18.62
C TRP A 71 -7.21 6.54 18.52
N ASP A 72 -7.68 5.44 17.91
CA ASP A 72 -6.85 4.32 17.48
C ASP A 72 -5.95 4.72 16.26
N ASN A 73 -5.22 3.74 15.70
CA ASN A 73 -4.37 3.96 14.52
C ASN A 73 -5.17 4.13 13.21
N GLY A 74 -6.49 3.96 13.25
CA GLY A 74 -7.35 3.99 12.08
C GLY A 74 -7.23 2.75 11.20
N ILE A 75 -8.29 2.47 10.46
CA ILE A 75 -8.33 1.43 9.44
C ILE A 75 -8.72 2.07 8.11
N ILE A 76 -8.06 1.67 7.03
CA ILE A 76 -8.44 2.10 5.69
C ILE A 76 -9.72 1.37 5.30
N ILE A 77 -10.79 2.12 5.05
CA ILE A 77 -12.08 1.60 4.61
C ILE A 77 -12.32 1.81 3.10
N THR A 78 -11.56 2.71 2.51
CA THR A 78 -11.51 2.94 1.06
C THR A 78 -10.10 3.34 0.69
N GLU A 79 -9.46 2.55 -0.18
CA GLU A 79 -8.13 2.90 -0.72
C GLU A 79 -8.22 4.12 -1.63
N PRO A 80 -7.28 5.08 -1.54
CA PRO A 80 -7.21 6.17 -2.50
C PRO A 80 -6.81 5.65 -3.89
N THR A 81 -7.35 6.29 -4.93
CA THR A 81 -6.93 6.08 -6.32
C THR A 81 -6.35 7.35 -6.89
N TYR A 82 -5.90 7.34 -8.14
CA TYR A 82 -5.46 8.56 -8.84
C TYR A 82 -6.60 9.56 -9.09
N THR A 83 -7.85 9.11 -9.03
CA THR A 83 -9.03 9.94 -9.35
C THR A 83 -10.02 10.09 -8.21
N SER A 84 -9.82 9.36 -7.11
CA SER A 84 -10.70 9.40 -5.94
C SER A 84 -9.92 9.36 -4.63
N GLU A 85 -10.41 10.15 -3.66
CA GLU A 85 -9.90 10.17 -2.30
C GLU A 85 -10.18 8.84 -1.60
N GLY A 86 -9.28 8.41 -0.76
CA GLY A 86 -9.51 7.30 0.16
C GLY A 86 -10.21 7.74 1.44
N LYS A 87 -10.51 6.80 2.33
CA LYS A 87 -11.10 7.04 3.65
C LYS A 87 -10.45 6.17 4.70
N ILE A 88 -10.15 6.77 5.84
CA ILE A 88 -9.69 6.11 7.05
C ILE A 88 -10.75 6.29 8.12
N LYS A 89 -11.13 5.20 8.77
CA LYS A 89 -12.02 5.21 9.93
C LYS A 89 -11.20 5.07 11.20
N TYR A 90 -11.39 6.01 12.10
CA TYR A 90 -10.82 5.99 13.45
C TYR A 90 -11.91 5.67 14.47
N THR A 91 -11.53 4.90 15.50
CA THR A 91 -12.43 4.58 16.64
C THR A 91 -11.81 5.11 17.93
N CYS A 92 -12.62 5.78 18.76
CA CYS A 92 -12.15 6.21 20.07
C CYS A 92 -11.94 5.00 20.98
N LYS A 93 -10.77 4.88 21.59
CA LYS A 93 -10.40 3.79 22.50
C LYS A 93 -11.27 3.73 23.76
N ASN A 94 -11.84 4.88 24.17
CA ASN A 94 -12.53 5.03 25.44
C ASN A 94 -14.06 4.98 25.34
N CYS A 95 -14.66 5.21 24.16
CA CYS A 95 -16.12 5.31 24.03
C CYS A 95 -16.70 4.73 22.74
N SER A 96 -15.87 4.10 21.90
CA SER A 96 -16.28 3.50 20.61
C SER A 96 -16.90 4.48 19.60
N PHE A 97 -16.83 5.80 19.85
CA PHE A 97 -17.24 6.80 18.87
C PHE A 97 -16.29 6.71 17.65
N THR A 98 -16.83 6.86 16.44
CA THR A 98 -16.04 6.74 15.21
C THR A 98 -16.08 8.03 14.41
N LYS A 99 -14.97 8.30 13.68
CA LYS A 99 -14.91 9.36 12.67
C LYS A 99 -14.27 8.83 11.40
N GLU A 100 -14.70 9.34 10.26
CA GLU A 100 -14.05 9.10 8.97
C GLU A 100 -13.26 10.35 8.56
N VAL A 101 -12.06 10.11 8.07
CA VAL A 101 -11.19 11.16 7.52
C VAL A 101 -10.85 10.77 6.09
N LYS A 102 -10.99 11.71 5.16
CA LYS A 102 -10.58 11.55 3.77
C LYS A 102 -9.07 11.64 3.67
N THR A 103 -8.49 10.84 2.79
CA THR A 103 -7.09 10.94 2.38
C THR A 103 -7.00 11.60 1.01
N GLU A 104 -5.86 12.17 0.68
CA GLU A 104 -5.62 12.69 -0.66
C GLU A 104 -5.65 11.57 -1.70
N CYS A 105 -5.98 11.92 -2.97
CA CYS A 105 -5.77 11.03 -4.11
C CYS A 105 -4.30 10.66 -4.24
N LEU A 106 -4.01 9.47 -4.78
CA LEU A 106 -2.64 9.12 -5.15
C LEU A 106 -2.10 10.12 -6.19
N LYS A 107 -0.85 10.54 -6.02
CA LYS A 107 -0.17 11.38 -7.01
C LYS A 107 0.31 10.49 -8.16
N GLU A 108 -0.27 10.69 -9.35
CA GLU A 108 0.08 9.94 -10.55
C GLU A 108 1.42 10.44 -11.10
N THR A 109 2.40 9.56 -11.27
CA THR A 109 3.63 9.87 -11.99
C THR A 109 3.40 9.83 -13.50
N LYS A 110 4.37 10.33 -14.30
CA LYS A 110 4.34 10.22 -15.76
C LYS A 110 4.20 8.76 -16.20
N GLU A 111 4.93 7.86 -15.56
CA GLU A 111 4.93 6.42 -15.84
C GLU A 111 3.60 5.76 -15.47
N ASP A 112 3.00 6.11 -14.32
CA ASP A 112 1.68 5.59 -13.91
C ASP A 112 0.60 5.99 -14.94
N LYS A 113 0.63 7.24 -15.40
CA LYS A 113 -0.28 7.74 -16.44
C LYS A 113 -0.12 6.98 -17.75
N LEU A 114 1.13 6.78 -18.18
CA LEU A 114 1.44 6.03 -19.42
C LEU A 114 1.03 4.58 -19.31
N ALA A 115 1.27 3.91 -18.18
CA ALA A 115 0.87 2.53 -17.94
C ALA A 115 -0.67 2.39 -18.05
N ARG A 116 -1.41 3.26 -17.38
CA ARG A 116 -2.87 3.28 -17.43
C ARG A 116 -3.42 3.55 -18.83
N GLN A 117 -2.83 4.49 -19.56
CA GLN A 117 -3.25 4.84 -20.92
C GLN A 117 -3.00 3.69 -21.91
N ASN A 118 -1.93 2.93 -21.74
CA ASN A 118 -1.52 1.85 -22.62
C ASN A 118 -1.94 0.45 -22.16
N LYS A 119 -2.72 0.34 -21.08
CA LYS A 119 -3.17 -0.94 -20.49
C LYS A 119 -3.75 -1.96 -21.50
N ASN A 120 -4.37 -1.48 -22.56
CA ASN A 120 -5.00 -2.32 -23.59
C ASN A 120 -4.16 -2.43 -24.87
N ALA A 121 -2.92 -1.90 -24.90
CA ALA A 121 -2.05 -1.95 -26.08
C ALA A 121 -1.61 -3.39 -26.40
N LEU A 122 -1.43 -4.23 -25.38
CA LEU A 122 -1.10 -5.64 -25.47
C LEU A 122 -2.03 -6.42 -24.53
N LYS A 123 -2.42 -7.64 -24.89
CA LYS A 123 -3.22 -8.54 -24.02
C LYS A 123 -2.31 -9.43 -23.19
N ASP A 124 -2.82 -9.91 -22.05
CA ASP A 124 -2.17 -10.98 -21.30
C ASP A 124 -2.10 -12.25 -22.13
N GLY A 125 -0.99 -12.98 -22.02
CA GLY A 125 -0.77 -14.19 -22.81
C GLY A 125 0.70 -14.59 -22.87
N THR A 126 0.99 -15.65 -23.63
CA THR A 126 2.37 -16.07 -23.89
C THR A 126 2.79 -15.58 -25.27
N TYR A 127 3.98 -15.00 -25.35
CA TYR A 127 4.49 -14.40 -26.57
C TYR A 127 5.96 -14.75 -26.80
N THR A 128 6.34 -14.83 -28.09
CA THR A 128 7.70 -14.60 -28.54
C THR A 128 7.83 -13.13 -28.90
N ILE A 129 8.91 -12.46 -28.45
CA ILE A 129 9.12 -11.02 -28.67
C ILE A 129 10.24 -10.88 -29.69
N SER A 130 9.91 -10.53 -30.95
CA SER A 130 10.88 -10.41 -32.03
C SER A 130 11.27 -8.97 -32.32
N SER A 131 12.48 -8.80 -32.89
CA SER A 131 12.92 -7.50 -33.39
C SER A 131 12.19 -7.13 -34.67
N THR A 132 11.73 -5.88 -34.81
CA THR A 132 11.18 -5.39 -36.09
C THR A 132 12.20 -5.30 -37.20
N LEU A 133 13.50 -5.29 -36.87
CA LEU A 133 14.57 -5.36 -37.85
C LEU A 133 14.68 -6.73 -38.55
N ASN A 134 14.33 -7.82 -37.84
CA ASN A 134 14.25 -9.17 -38.38
C ASN A 134 13.40 -10.06 -37.47
N ASN A 135 12.25 -10.46 -37.93
CA ASN A 135 11.29 -11.24 -37.15
C ASN A 135 11.76 -12.67 -36.77
N ASN A 136 12.80 -13.18 -37.40
CA ASN A 136 13.40 -14.47 -37.05
C ASN A 136 14.29 -14.37 -35.79
N PHE A 137 14.57 -13.18 -35.30
CA PHE A 137 15.36 -12.94 -34.09
C PHE A 137 14.52 -12.42 -32.97
N VAL A 138 14.62 -13.08 -31.82
CA VAL A 138 13.75 -12.88 -30.68
C VAL A 138 14.54 -12.65 -29.39
N LEU A 139 13.89 -12.08 -28.38
CA LEU A 139 14.44 -12.03 -27.03
C LEU A 139 14.65 -13.45 -26.51
N ASP A 140 15.80 -13.68 -25.90
CA ASP A 140 16.24 -14.99 -25.41
C ASP A 140 17.00 -14.85 -24.10
N ILE A 141 16.82 -15.80 -23.18
CA ILE A 141 17.66 -15.92 -22.01
C ILE A 141 18.90 -16.75 -22.35
N LYS A 142 20.07 -16.11 -22.28
CA LYS A 142 21.35 -16.71 -22.65
C LYS A 142 21.55 -18.09 -21.99
N ASN A 143 21.88 -19.10 -22.82
CA ASN A 143 22.16 -20.47 -22.40
C ASN A 143 20.99 -21.15 -21.65
N ASP A 144 19.74 -20.77 -21.94
CA ASP A 144 18.54 -21.30 -21.25
C ASP A 144 18.63 -21.21 -19.72
N SER A 145 19.39 -20.24 -19.20
CA SER A 145 19.69 -20.09 -17.77
C SER A 145 18.40 -20.00 -16.95
N LYS A 146 18.40 -20.64 -15.77
CA LYS A 146 17.35 -20.50 -14.75
C LYS A 146 17.83 -19.70 -13.54
N ALA A 147 19.08 -19.21 -13.58
CA ALA A 147 19.66 -18.44 -12.49
C ALA A 147 19.21 -16.96 -12.53
N ASP A 148 19.31 -16.28 -11.40
CA ASP A 148 19.23 -14.83 -11.32
C ASP A 148 20.39 -14.22 -12.12
N ASN A 149 20.21 -12.99 -12.61
CA ASN A 149 21.14 -12.27 -13.46
C ASN A 149 21.40 -12.94 -14.82
N GLY A 150 20.54 -13.91 -15.24
CA GLY A 150 20.62 -14.47 -16.59
C GLY A 150 20.45 -13.37 -17.64
N ASN A 151 21.43 -13.25 -18.54
CA ASN A 151 21.45 -12.17 -19.53
C ASN A 151 20.33 -12.32 -20.56
N VAL A 152 19.69 -11.19 -20.93
CA VAL A 152 18.77 -11.13 -22.06
C VAL A 152 19.54 -10.74 -23.30
N GLN A 153 19.39 -11.51 -24.36
CA GLN A 153 20.05 -11.33 -25.64
C GLN A 153 19.06 -11.46 -26.79
N LEU A 154 19.48 -11.08 -27.98
CA LEU A 154 18.80 -11.41 -29.21
C LEU A 154 19.34 -12.74 -29.74
N ASN A 155 18.47 -13.64 -30.17
CA ASN A 155 18.90 -14.91 -30.77
C ASN A 155 17.89 -15.38 -31.81
N GLN A 156 18.32 -16.28 -32.69
CA GLN A 156 17.42 -16.87 -33.69
C GLN A 156 16.33 -17.70 -33.02
N ASP A 157 15.08 -17.58 -33.48
CA ASP A 157 13.97 -18.33 -32.91
C ASP A 157 14.10 -19.84 -33.27
N ASN A 158 14.27 -20.65 -32.24
CA ASN A 158 14.24 -22.12 -32.34
C ASN A 158 13.08 -22.73 -31.58
N SER A 159 12.12 -21.90 -31.15
CA SER A 159 10.94 -22.31 -30.37
C SER A 159 11.25 -22.89 -28.98
N SER A 160 12.40 -22.54 -28.38
CA SER A 160 12.71 -22.94 -26.99
C SER A 160 11.92 -22.10 -25.98
N ASN A 161 11.64 -22.68 -24.81
CA ASN A 161 10.91 -21.98 -23.74
C ASN A 161 11.66 -20.76 -23.19
N SER A 162 13.00 -20.68 -23.35
CA SER A 162 13.81 -19.50 -22.95
C SER A 162 13.49 -18.26 -23.78
N LYS A 163 12.82 -18.41 -24.94
CA LYS A 163 12.39 -17.37 -25.85
C LYS A 163 10.93 -17.00 -25.72
N GLU A 164 10.21 -17.67 -24.82
CA GLU A 164 8.81 -17.42 -24.56
C GLU A 164 8.65 -16.58 -23.28
N PHE A 165 7.81 -15.56 -23.36
CA PHE A 165 7.52 -14.66 -22.23
C PHE A 165 6.02 -14.62 -21.97
N ILE A 166 5.64 -14.84 -20.71
CA ILE A 166 4.28 -14.66 -20.22
C ILE A 166 4.12 -13.18 -19.86
N VAL A 167 3.20 -12.52 -20.55
CA VAL A 167 2.82 -11.12 -20.32
C VAL A 167 1.68 -11.08 -19.35
N THR A 168 1.81 -10.31 -18.29
CA THR A 168 0.74 -10.05 -17.30
C THR A 168 0.68 -8.57 -16.95
N HIS A 169 -0.55 -8.04 -16.81
CA HIS A 169 -0.78 -6.68 -16.38
C HIS A 169 -1.14 -6.65 -14.89
N ASP A 170 -0.65 -5.67 -14.16
CA ASP A 170 -1.19 -5.34 -12.85
C ASP A 170 -2.44 -4.43 -12.97
N SER A 171 -3.09 -4.16 -11.84
CA SER A 171 -4.31 -3.33 -11.81
C SER A 171 -4.08 -1.90 -12.30
N THR A 172 -2.85 -1.40 -12.25
CA THR A 172 -2.47 -0.05 -12.67
C THR A 172 -2.08 0.04 -14.15
N GLY A 173 -1.90 -1.10 -14.82
CA GLY A 173 -1.57 -1.19 -16.24
C GLY A 173 -0.10 -1.43 -16.56
N TYR A 174 0.75 -1.58 -15.54
CA TYR A 174 2.13 -2.03 -15.78
C TYR A 174 2.18 -3.49 -16.21
N VAL A 175 3.14 -3.79 -17.06
CA VAL A 175 3.38 -5.11 -17.62
C VAL A 175 4.56 -5.77 -16.92
N THR A 176 4.44 -7.06 -16.64
CA THR A 176 5.54 -7.94 -16.24
C THR A 176 5.75 -9.00 -17.31
N PHE A 177 7.00 -9.25 -17.70
CA PHE A 177 7.39 -10.29 -18.64
C PHE A 177 8.06 -11.43 -17.87
N THR A 178 7.38 -12.55 -17.73
CA THR A 178 7.90 -13.75 -17.06
C THR A 178 8.43 -14.74 -18.09
N ASN A 179 9.70 -15.11 -18.00
CA ASN A 179 10.27 -16.11 -18.89
C ASN A 179 9.67 -17.50 -18.61
N ALA A 180 9.19 -18.19 -19.65
CA ALA A 180 8.46 -19.44 -19.50
C ALA A 180 9.37 -20.62 -19.06
N ASN A 181 10.68 -20.55 -19.31
CA ASN A 181 11.64 -21.59 -18.92
C ASN A 181 12.05 -21.49 -17.43
N SER A 182 12.30 -20.26 -16.96
CA SER A 182 12.88 -20.01 -15.63
C SER A 182 11.85 -19.60 -14.58
N GLY A 183 10.68 -19.08 -15.00
CA GLY A 183 9.72 -18.42 -14.12
C GLY A 183 10.19 -17.07 -13.56
N LYS A 184 11.35 -16.57 -14.00
CA LYS A 184 11.90 -15.26 -13.61
C LYS A 184 11.40 -14.16 -14.52
N VAL A 185 11.48 -12.91 -14.06
CA VAL A 185 10.95 -11.77 -14.79
C VAL A 185 12.06 -10.93 -15.41
N LEU A 186 11.76 -10.23 -16.51
CA LEU A 186 12.69 -9.24 -17.09
C LEU A 186 12.92 -8.11 -16.08
N ASP A 187 14.19 -7.76 -15.91
CA ASP A 187 14.66 -6.87 -14.85
C ASP A 187 15.74 -5.93 -15.39
N VAL A 188 15.64 -4.65 -14.99
CA VAL A 188 16.71 -3.68 -15.24
C VAL A 188 17.79 -3.88 -14.18
N SER A 189 18.96 -4.33 -14.56
CA SER A 189 20.07 -4.59 -13.65
C SER A 189 20.33 -3.41 -12.72
N SER A 190 20.42 -3.68 -11.40
CA SER A 190 20.60 -2.69 -10.33
C SER A 190 19.46 -1.66 -10.19
N GLY A 191 18.35 -1.77 -10.94
CA GLY A 191 17.20 -0.86 -10.83
C GLY A 191 17.51 0.60 -11.19
N ILE A 192 18.44 0.86 -12.10
CA ILE A 192 18.86 2.20 -12.51
C ILE A 192 18.54 2.40 -14.00
N ALA A 193 17.75 3.43 -14.31
CA ALA A 193 17.45 3.82 -15.69
C ALA A 193 18.55 4.69 -16.25
N GLU A 194 19.45 4.09 -17.02
CA GLU A 194 20.53 4.77 -17.72
C GLU A 194 20.89 4.06 -19.03
N ASN A 195 21.60 4.76 -19.91
CA ASN A 195 22.05 4.19 -21.18
C ASN A 195 23.00 3.00 -20.97
N ARG A 196 22.78 1.95 -21.79
CA ARG A 196 23.56 0.70 -21.78
C ARG A 196 23.39 -0.13 -20.50
N ARG A 197 22.37 0.17 -19.68
CA ARG A 197 22.05 -0.68 -18.53
C ARG A 197 21.59 -2.05 -19.02
N ASN A 198 22.14 -3.09 -18.47
CA ASN A 198 21.83 -4.45 -18.89
C ASN A 198 20.39 -4.84 -18.53
N ILE A 199 19.73 -5.56 -19.46
CA ILE A 199 18.48 -6.26 -19.17
C ILE A 199 18.82 -7.72 -18.86
N GLN A 200 18.29 -8.19 -17.75
CA GLN A 200 18.51 -9.53 -17.22
C GLN A 200 17.18 -10.17 -16.83
N GLN A 201 17.20 -11.45 -16.48
CA GLN A 201 16.12 -12.05 -15.71
C GLN A 201 16.48 -12.07 -14.21
N TYR A 202 15.48 -11.89 -13.35
CA TYR A 202 15.65 -11.93 -11.91
C TYR A 202 14.39 -12.48 -11.21
N LEU A 203 14.55 -13.00 -9.97
CA LEU A 203 13.42 -13.39 -9.15
C LEU A 203 12.47 -12.20 -9.01
N SER A 204 11.17 -12.44 -9.16
CA SER A 204 10.15 -11.39 -9.02
C SER A 204 10.17 -10.78 -7.60
N ASN A 205 10.34 -9.47 -7.51
CA ASN A 205 10.40 -8.70 -6.27
C ASN A 205 9.45 -7.49 -6.25
N GLY A 206 8.64 -7.31 -7.32
CA GLY A 206 7.61 -6.29 -7.43
C GLY A 206 8.12 -4.85 -7.60
N THR A 207 9.43 -4.63 -7.73
CA THR A 207 10.01 -3.28 -7.90
C THR A 207 9.76 -2.72 -9.31
N LYS A 208 9.91 -1.40 -9.48
CA LYS A 208 9.80 -0.74 -10.78
C LYS A 208 10.85 -1.21 -11.80
N ALA A 209 11.96 -1.83 -11.36
CA ALA A 209 12.96 -2.44 -12.26
C ALA A 209 12.38 -3.61 -13.08
N GLN A 210 11.29 -4.21 -12.62
CA GLN A 210 10.63 -5.38 -13.23
C GLN A 210 9.28 -5.03 -13.85
N LYS A 211 8.92 -3.75 -13.87
CA LYS A 211 7.67 -3.26 -14.44
C LYS A 211 7.93 -2.49 -15.71
N TRP A 212 7.07 -2.71 -16.68
CA TRP A 212 7.23 -2.17 -18.03
C TRP A 212 5.93 -1.51 -18.48
N ILE A 213 6.05 -0.62 -19.46
CA ILE A 213 4.92 0.01 -20.16
C ILE A 213 5.07 -0.34 -21.63
N VAL A 214 4.02 -0.95 -22.20
CA VAL A 214 4.03 -1.35 -23.61
C VAL A 214 3.13 -0.40 -24.40
N GLU A 215 3.72 0.35 -25.31
CA GLU A 215 3.00 1.26 -26.19
C GLU A 215 3.01 0.73 -27.62
N LYS A 216 1.83 0.67 -28.25
CA LYS A 216 1.70 0.32 -29.66
C LYS A 216 2.06 1.52 -30.54
N LYS A 217 2.92 1.30 -31.52
CA LYS A 217 3.30 2.27 -32.55
C LYS A 217 2.87 1.77 -33.93
N GLU A 218 3.03 2.59 -34.95
CA GLU A 218 2.72 2.21 -36.32
C GLU A 218 3.52 0.96 -36.76
N ASN A 219 4.81 0.90 -36.41
CA ASN A 219 5.69 -0.24 -36.66
C ASN A 219 6.09 -0.93 -35.35
N GLY A 220 5.24 -1.87 -34.88
CA GLY A 220 5.52 -2.67 -33.70
C GLY A 220 5.18 -1.97 -32.37
N TYR A 221 5.92 -2.31 -31.33
CA TYR A 221 5.71 -1.83 -29.95
C TYR A 221 7.01 -1.28 -29.37
N VAL A 222 6.88 -0.30 -28.50
CA VAL A 222 7.95 0.16 -27.61
C VAL A 222 7.71 -0.39 -26.23
N ILE A 223 8.77 -0.87 -25.57
CA ILE A 223 8.74 -1.37 -24.20
C ILE A 223 9.54 -0.41 -23.32
N MET A 224 8.83 0.46 -22.59
CA MET A 224 9.41 1.49 -21.73
C MET A 224 9.60 0.97 -20.31
N SER A 225 10.64 1.44 -19.63
CA SER A 225 10.88 1.13 -18.23
C SER A 225 9.94 1.93 -17.29
N ALA A 226 9.39 1.27 -16.28
CA ALA A 226 8.65 1.95 -15.20
C ALA A 226 9.55 2.74 -14.24
N LEU A 227 10.87 2.58 -14.31
CA LEU A 227 11.83 3.41 -13.57
C LEU A 227 11.87 4.84 -14.12
N ASN A 228 11.86 4.95 -15.46
CA ASN A 228 11.80 6.20 -16.21
C ASN A 228 11.39 5.85 -17.65
N SER A 229 10.26 6.34 -18.09
CA SER A 229 9.66 6.05 -19.40
C SER A 229 10.43 6.64 -20.61
N ASP A 230 11.42 7.49 -20.35
CA ASP A 230 12.33 7.98 -21.41
C ASP A 230 13.36 6.91 -21.82
N TYR A 231 13.43 5.78 -21.10
CA TYR A 231 14.31 4.65 -21.39
C TYR A 231 13.49 3.42 -21.79
N VAL A 232 13.95 2.75 -22.83
CA VAL A 232 13.25 1.64 -23.49
C VAL A 232 14.16 0.43 -23.66
N ILE A 233 13.59 -0.75 -23.89
CA ILE A 233 14.33 -1.95 -24.30
C ILE A 233 14.90 -1.71 -25.70
N ASP A 234 16.20 -1.90 -25.85
CA ASP A 234 17.00 -1.55 -27.01
C ASP A 234 17.92 -2.69 -27.41
N LEU A 235 18.00 -2.95 -28.72
CA LEU A 235 19.01 -3.85 -29.32
C LEU A 235 20.32 -3.12 -29.40
N SER A 236 21.32 -3.53 -28.64
CA SER A 236 22.61 -2.89 -28.56
C SER A 236 23.25 -2.69 -29.94
N GLY A 237 23.45 -1.40 -30.31
CA GLY A 237 24.00 -1.00 -31.59
C GLY A 237 23.09 -1.24 -32.81
N GLY A 238 21.87 -1.69 -32.65
CA GLY A 238 20.92 -1.94 -33.75
C GLY A 238 21.34 -3.04 -34.71
N ILE A 239 22.22 -3.94 -34.29
CA ILE A 239 22.82 -4.99 -35.17
C ILE A 239 22.14 -6.33 -34.87
N ILE A 240 21.55 -6.95 -35.90
CA ILE A 240 21.00 -8.29 -35.83
C ILE A 240 22.12 -9.32 -35.87
N SER A 241 22.35 -10.00 -34.76
CA SER A 241 23.26 -11.15 -34.68
C SER A 241 22.90 -12.00 -33.46
N GLU A 242 23.24 -13.28 -33.51
CA GLU A 242 23.10 -14.18 -32.35
C GLU A 242 23.94 -13.69 -31.18
N GLY A 243 23.36 -13.80 -29.97
CA GLY A 243 24.00 -13.38 -28.73
C GLY A 243 24.10 -11.87 -28.53
N ARG A 244 23.47 -11.06 -29.42
CA ARG A 244 23.50 -9.60 -29.29
C ARG A 244 22.78 -9.15 -28.04
N ASN A 245 23.43 -8.31 -27.24
CA ASN A 245 22.93 -7.87 -25.97
C ASN A 245 21.66 -7.01 -26.10
N ILE A 246 20.73 -7.22 -25.19
CA ILE A 246 19.56 -6.37 -24.96
C ILE A 246 19.87 -5.48 -23.77
N GLN A 247 19.60 -4.20 -23.93
CA GLN A 247 19.94 -3.18 -22.95
C GLN A 247 18.78 -2.21 -22.74
N LEU A 248 18.83 -1.43 -21.68
CA LEU A 248 18.02 -0.22 -21.53
C LEU A 248 18.78 0.93 -22.19
N TYR A 249 18.08 1.73 -22.96
CA TYR A 249 18.66 2.90 -23.63
C TYR A 249 17.62 4.01 -23.75
N GLN A 250 18.08 5.27 -23.77
CA GLN A 250 17.22 6.42 -24.00
C GLN A 250 16.44 6.25 -25.31
N SER A 251 15.16 6.56 -25.29
CA SER A 251 14.28 6.45 -26.46
C SER A 251 14.68 7.47 -27.53
N HIS A 252 14.91 7.01 -28.75
CA HIS A 252 15.21 7.82 -29.95
C HIS A 252 14.49 7.32 -31.19
N ASP A 253 13.46 6.53 -30.99
CA ASP A 253 12.46 6.15 -31.99
C ASP A 253 12.99 5.37 -33.20
N THR A 254 14.03 4.55 -33.01
CA THR A 254 14.60 3.69 -34.07
C THR A 254 14.01 2.28 -34.04
N ASN A 255 14.17 1.55 -35.16
CA ASN A 255 13.74 0.15 -35.25
C ASN A 255 14.52 -0.78 -34.29
N ALA A 256 15.69 -0.40 -33.78
CA ALA A 256 16.39 -1.13 -32.72
C ALA A 256 15.61 -1.15 -31.37
N GLN A 257 14.64 -0.25 -31.23
CA GLN A 257 13.79 -0.09 -30.05
C GLN A 257 12.34 -0.51 -30.32
N ARG A 258 12.09 -1.21 -31.44
CA ARG A 258 10.78 -1.68 -31.86
C ARG A 258 10.70 -3.19 -31.82
N TRP A 259 9.60 -3.69 -31.29
CA TRP A 259 9.39 -5.11 -31.02
C TRP A 259 8.04 -5.58 -31.54
N ASN A 260 7.95 -6.82 -32.02
CA ASN A 260 6.70 -7.47 -32.35
C ASN A 260 6.39 -8.53 -31.29
N PHE A 261 5.12 -8.64 -30.91
CA PHE A 261 4.61 -9.65 -30.00
C PHE A 261 3.86 -10.72 -30.81
N ILE A 262 4.44 -11.89 -30.91
CA ILE A 262 3.88 -13.04 -31.62
C ILE A 262 3.22 -13.93 -30.56
N HIS A 263 1.90 -13.92 -30.51
CA HIS A 263 1.13 -14.72 -29.54
C HIS A 263 1.32 -16.20 -29.79
N ILE A 264 1.51 -16.96 -28.72
CA ILE A 264 1.65 -18.42 -28.74
C ILE A 264 0.38 -19.02 -28.13
N SER A 265 -0.46 -19.64 -28.97
CA SER A 265 -1.66 -20.32 -28.50
C SER A 265 -1.34 -21.64 -27.76
N LYS A 266 -2.34 -22.24 -27.12
CA LYS A 266 -2.18 -23.58 -26.51
C LYS A 266 -1.89 -24.65 -27.57
N GLU A 267 -2.50 -24.52 -28.73
CA GLU A 267 -2.31 -25.40 -29.90
C GLU A 267 -0.87 -25.26 -30.43
N ASP A 268 -0.33 -24.03 -30.53
CA ASP A 268 1.06 -23.80 -30.93
C ASP A 268 2.04 -24.44 -29.94
N LYS A 269 1.79 -24.33 -28.63
CA LYS A 269 2.61 -24.99 -27.61
C LYS A 269 2.63 -26.48 -27.75
N LEU A 270 1.48 -27.10 -27.96
CA LEU A 270 1.35 -28.54 -28.15
C LEU A 270 2.10 -28.99 -29.42
N ALA A 271 1.95 -28.25 -30.52
CA ALA A 271 2.63 -28.54 -31.77
C ALA A 271 4.18 -28.46 -31.62
N ARG A 272 4.69 -27.45 -30.88
CA ARG A 272 6.11 -27.31 -30.57
C ARG A 272 6.63 -28.45 -29.69
N GLN A 273 5.88 -28.89 -28.67
CA GLN A 273 6.22 -30.02 -27.81
C GLN A 273 6.29 -31.34 -28.61
N ASN A 274 5.32 -31.60 -29.47
CA ASN A 274 5.29 -32.78 -30.30
C ASN A 274 6.46 -32.82 -31.32
N LYS A 275 6.82 -31.66 -31.90
CA LYS A 275 7.95 -31.52 -32.81
C LYS A 275 9.29 -31.80 -32.11
N ASN A 276 9.44 -31.39 -30.85
CA ASN A 276 10.65 -31.63 -30.06
C ASN A 276 10.74 -33.10 -29.64
N ALA A 277 9.64 -33.71 -29.20
CA ALA A 277 9.57 -35.14 -28.87
C ALA A 277 9.94 -36.07 -30.06
N LEU A 278 9.58 -35.66 -31.28
CA LEU A 278 9.96 -36.39 -32.49
C LEU A 278 11.45 -36.23 -32.84
N LYS A 279 12.12 -35.16 -32.43
CA LYS A 279 13.57 -34.94 -32.64
C LYS A 279 14.42 -35.72 -31.63
N ASP A 280 13.92 -35.89 -30.39
CA ASP A 280 14.63 -36.60 -29.33
C ASP A 280 14.40 -38.12 -29.38
N GLY A 281 13.53 -38.62 -30.24
CA GLY A 281 13.19 -40.03 -30.41
C GLY A 281 13.80 -40.72 -31.65
N THR A 282 14.81 -40.07 -32.30
CA THR A 282 15.59 -40.64 -33.40
C THR A 282 17.06 -40.77 -32.99
#